data_a6b18c2f959e13190aacd9b8ae2d8cc7
#
_entry.id   a6b18c2f959e13190aacd9b8ae2d8cc7
#
_cell.length_a   1.000
_cell.length_b   1.000
_cell.length_c   1.000
_cell.angle_alpha   90.00
_cell.angle_beta   90.00
_cell.angle_gamma   90.00
#
_symmetry.space_group_name_H-M   'P 1'
#
loop_
_entity.id
_entity.type
_entity.pdbx_description
1 polymer ?
#
loop_
_entity_poly.entity_id
_entity_poly.type
_entity_poly.pdbx_seq_one_letter_code
_entity_poly.pdbx_strand_id
1 'polypeptide(L)'
;MIVLLDNQDSFVYNLVDALVGQVDQEMVVYRNTVSAARVLGEDGGEAPDLVVLSPGPGYPADAGCMMEVIERAQGRIPILGICLGYQALIEHFGGRVEPCGPEHGTSVGMELSCAGVESGLFRGFTTGGAPGDEGRTVPVARYHSLGATSAPAGVRALASTPTRIGDVIMAAETEDGMSLGLQFHPESILTPCGPLLLERCVTHLLAKGATHGQR
;
A
#
# COMPACT_ATOMS: atom_id res chain seq x y z
N MET A 1 -10.99 -14.68 -0.78
CA MET A 1 -11.69 -13.44 -1.24
C MET A 1 -10.87 -12.21 -0.84
N ILE A 2 -10.71 -11.22 -1.75
CA ILE A 2 -10.07 -9.92 -1.47
C ILE A 2 -11.17 -8.88 -1.32
N VAL A 3 -11.09 -8.06 -0.27
CA VAL A 3 -11.98 -6.91 -0.09
C VAL A 3 -11.20 -5.63 -0.38
N LEU A 4 -11.71 -4.80 -1.29
CA LEU A 4 -11.19 -3.45 -1.53
C LEU A 4 -12.11 -2.43 -0.87
N LEU A 5 -11.54 -1.60 0.01
CA LEU A 5 -12.22 -0.46 0.61
C LEU A 5 -11.99 0.78 -0.25
N ASP A 6 -13.05 1.23 -0.93
CA ASP A 6 -13.06 2.43 -1.78
C ASP A 6 -13.18 3.70 -0.90
N ASN A 7 -12.11 4.49 -0.86
CA ASN A 7 -12.05 5.78 -0.18
C ASN A 7 -12.50 6.94 -1.09
N GLN A 8 -13.42 6.65 -2.02
CA GLN A 8 -14.00 7.62 -2.97
C GLN A 8 -12.95 8.21 -3.92
N ASP A 9 -12.00 7.36 -4.34
CA ASP A 9 -11.02 7.73 -5.34
C ASP A 9 -11.60 7.65 -6.76
N SER A 10 -11.26 8.64 -7.61
CA SER A 10 -11.72 8.67 -8.99
C SER A 10 -11.15 7.54 -9.85
N PHE A 11 -10.05 6.95 -9.45
CA PHE A 11 -9.32 5.90 -10.17
C PHE A 11 -9.42 4.52 -9.52
N VAL A 12 -10.31 4.33 -8.55
CA VAL A 12 -10.48 3.04 -7.85
C VAL A 12 -10.68 1.86 -8.80
N TYR A 13 -11.41 2.06 -9.91
CA TYR A 13 -11.63 1.00 -10.89
C TYR A 13 -10.36 0.61 -11.65
N ASN A 14 -9.42 1.53 -11.87
CA ASN A 14 -8.11 1.19 -12.44
C ASN A 14 -7.32 0.28 -11.49
N LEU A 15 -7.42 0.51 -10.18
CA LEU A 15 -6.81 -0.35 -9.17
C LEU A 15 -7.49 -1.73 -9.13
N VAL A 16 -8.83 -1.78 -9.21
CA VAL A 16 -9.59 -3.03 -9.32
C VAL A 16 -9.17 -3.82 -10.56
N ASP A 17 -9.14 -3.19 -11.74
CA ASP A 17 -8.74 -3.83 -12.99
C ASP A 17 -7.30 -4.35 -12.94
N ALA A 18 -6.39 -3.57 -12.34
CA ALA A 18 -5.00 -3.97 -12.17
C ALA A 18 -4.85 -5.18 -11.21
N LEU A 19 -5.69 -5.28 -10.19
CA LEU A 19 -5.68 -6.40 -9.24
C LEU A 19 -6.36 -7.64 -9.82
N VAL A 20 -7.56 -7.51 -10.39
CA VAL A 20 -8.32 -8.64 -10.98
C VAL A 20 -7.54 -9.32 -12.11
N GLY A 21 -6.78 -8.55 -12.90
CA GLY A 21 -5.94 -9.10 -13.98
C GLY A 21 -4.73 -9.93 -13.50
N GLN A 22 -4.36 -9.85 -12.22
CA GLN A 22 -3.14 -10.45 -11.69
C GLN A 22 -3.40 -11.59 -10.67
N VAL A 23 -4.59 -11.66 -10.07
CA VAL A 23 -4.89 -12.65 -9.03
C VAL A 23 -6.18 -13.40 -9.34
N ASP A 24 -6.14 -14.73 -9.25
CA ASP A 24 -7.34 -15.59 -9.38
C ASP A 24 -8.07 -15.67 -8.03
N GLN A 25 -8.61 -14.53 -7.60
CA GLN A 25 -9.33 -14.36 -6.34
C GLN A 25 -10.61 -13.56 -6.57
N GLU A 26 -11.68 -13.95 -5.92
CA GLU A 26 -12.91 -13.13 -5.87
C GLU A 26 -12.60 -11.80 -5.20
N MET A 27 -13.07 -10.69 -5.80
CA MET A 27 -12.91 -9.35 -5.27
C MET A 27 -14.26 -8.70 -5.00
N VAL A 28 -14.41 -8.16 -3.79
CA VAL A 28 -15.57 -7.38 -3.37
C VAL A 28 -15.14 -5.95 -3.07
N VAL A 29 -15.88 -4.97 -3.59
CA VAL A 29 -15.61 -3.55 -3.35
C VAL A 29 -16.66 -2.98 -2.41
N TYR A 30 -16.23 -2.42 -1.30
CA TYR A 30 -17.07 -1.65 -0.38
C TYR A 30 -16.64 -0.20 -0.33
N ARG A 31 -17.61 0.71 -0.31
CA ARG A 31 -17.31 2.11 0.02
C ARG A 31 -17.00 2.26 1.50
N ASN A 32 -16.13 3.19 1.85
CA ASN A 32 -15.73 3.50 3.22
C ASN A 32 -16.87 4.03 4.13
N THR A 33 -18.07 4.17 3.57
CA THR A 33 -19.29 4.55 4.30
C THR A 33 -20.02 3.37 4.95
N VAL A 34 -19.63 2.13 4.65
CA VAL A 34 -20.17 0.94 5.34
C VAL A 34 -19.49 0.77 6.71
N SER A 35 -20.00 -0.12 7.55
CA SER A 35 -19.37 -0.45 8.83
C SER A 35 -18.08 -1.27 8.62
N ALA A 36 -17.10 -1.12 9.52
CA ALA A 36 -15.92 -1.98 9.53
C ALA A 36 -16.27 -3.46 9.70
N ALA A 37 -17.32 -3.78 10.47
CA ALA A 37 -17.83 -5.15 10.61
C ALA A 37 -18.24 -5.76 9.26
N ARG A 38 -18.85 -4.96 8.37
CA ARG A 38 -19.23 -5.41 7.04
C ARG A 38 -18.00 -5.70 6.17
N VAL A 39 -16.99 -4.83 6.19
CA VAL A 39 -15.73 -4.99 5.46
C VAL A 39 -15.00 -6.26 5.88
N LEU A 40 -15.02 -6.58 7.17
CA LEU A 40 -14.30 -7.70 7.79
C LEU A 40 -15.11 -8.99 7.90
N GLY A 41 -16.35 -9.02 7.38
CA GLY A 41 -17.25 -10.18 7.44
C GLY A 41 -17.78 -10.51 8.83
N GLU A 42 -17.61 -9.62 9.82
CA GLU A 42 -17.99 -9.85 11.22
C GLU A 42 -19.50 -9.66 11.47
N ASP A 43 -20.25 -9.21 10.47
CA ASP A 43 -21.72 -9.10 10.48
C ASP A 43 -22.42 -10.38 9.99
N GLY A 44 -21.71 -11.50 9.93
CA GLY A 44 -22.19 -12.79 9.44
C GLY A 44 -21.81 -13.10 7.99
N GLY A 45 -20.96 -12.26 7.40
CA GLY A 45 -20.33 -12.49 6.10
C GLY A 45 -19.09 -13.39 6.18
N GLU A 46 -18.43 -13.57 5.05
CA GLU A 46 -17.14 -14.25 4.96
C GLU A 46 -16.01 -13.26 5.27
N ALA A 47 -15.06 -13.67 6.11
CA ALA A 47 -13.89 -12.87 6.40
C ALA A 47 -12.96 -12.80 5.18
N PRO A 48 -12.41 -11.63 4.80
CA PRO A 48 -11.49 -11.52 3.69
C PRO A 48 -10.13 -12.14 4.00
N ASP A 49 -9.49 -12.70 2.97
CA ASP A 49 -8.09 -13.15 3.04
C ASP A 49 -7.10 -11.98 2.96
N LEU A 50 -7.55 -10.86 2.41
CA LEU A 50 -6.77 -9.62 2.24
C LEU A 50 -7.73 -8.42 2.18
N VAL A 51 -7.37 -7.34 2.86
CA VAL A 51 -8.02 -6.02 2.69
C VAL A 51 -7.09 -5.10 1.92
N VAL A 52 -7.61 -4.48 0.85
CA VAL A 52 -6.93 -3.42 0.10
C VAL A 52 -7.57 -2.09 0.43
N LEU A 53 -6.80 -1.14 0.92
CA LEU A 53 -7.24 0.23 1.21
C LEU A 53 -6.86 1.13 0.04
N SER A 54 -7.84 1.66 -0.67
CA SER A 54 -7.63 2.45 -1.89
C SER A 54 -6.99 3.81 -1.62
N PRO A 55 -6.47 4.47 -2.67
CA PRO A 55 -6.30 5.91 -2.66
C PRO A 55 -7.61 6.64 -2.31
N GLY A 56 -7.50 7.94 -2.04
CA GLY A 56 -8.66 8.79 -1.78
C GLY A 56 -8.25 10.21 -1.44
N PRO A 57 -9.20 11.15 -1.40
CA PRO A 57 -8.96 12.53 -1.02
C PRO A 57 -8.88 12.72 0.51
N GLY A 58 -8.31 13.84 0.94
CA GLY A 58 -8.32 14.27 2.33
C GLY A 58 -7.28 13.60 3.21
N TYR A 59 -7.67 13.33 4.45
CA TYR A 59 -6.81 12.74 5.48
C TYR A 59 -7.36 11.36 5.91
N PRO A 60 -6.49 10.46 6.41
CA PRO A 60 -6.91 9.13 6.86
C PRO A 60 -8.07 9.14 7.87
N ALA A 61 -8.04 10.07 8.83
CA ALA A 61 -9.08 10.19 9.87
C ALA A 61 -10.47 10.54 9.31
N ASP A 62 -10.54 11.15 8.13
CA ASP A 62 -11.79 11.56 7.48
C ASP A 62 -12.33 10.49 6.49
N ALA A 63 -11.62 9.37 6.34
CA ALA A 63 -11.93 8.33 5.37
C ALA A 63 -12.92 7.27 5.88
N GLY A 64 -14.01 7.69 6.48
CA GLY A 64 -15.10 6.81 6.93
C GLY A 64 -14.62 5.72 7.89
N CYS A 65 -14.91 4.45 7.58
CA CYS A 65 -14.55 3.32 8.45
C CYS A 65 -13.09 2.85 8.33
N MET A 66 -12.25 3.49 7.49
CA MET A 66 -10.92 2.97 7.15
C MET A 66 -10.02 2.74 8.37
N MET A 67 -9.95 3.72 9.31
CA MET A 67 -9.13 3.58 10.50
C MET A 67 -9.62 2.44 11.43
N GLU A 68 -10.93 2.29 11.57
CA GLU A 68 -11.53 1.18 12.33
C GLU A 68 -11.25 -0.18 11.68
N VAL A 69 -11.28 -0.25 10.33
CA VAL A 69 -10.91 -1.47 9.59
C VAL A 69 -9.46 -1.85 9.88
N ILE A 70 -8.53 -0.91 9.85
CA ILE A 70 -7.12 -1.17 10.16
C ILE A 70 -6.96 -1.67 11.59
N GLU A 71 -7.56 -0.99 12.58
CA GLU A 71 -7.50 -1.35 13.99
C GLU A 71 -7.97 -2.80 14.25
N ARG A 72 -9.06 -3.20 13.59
CA ARG A 72 -9.67 -4.54 13.79
C ARG A 72 -8.99 -5.63 12.97
N ALA A 73 -8.40 -5.30 11.80
CA ALA A 73 -7.74 -6.26 10.91
C ALA A 73 -6.28 -6.50 11.27
N GLN A 74 -5.59 -5.53 11.88
CA GLN A 74 -4.16 -5.59 12.17
C GLN A 74 -3.78 -6.90 12.88
N GLY A 75 -2.73 -7.59 12.38
CA GLY A 75 -2.23 -8.85 12.91
C GLY A 75 -3.17 -10.06 12.75
N ARG A 76 -4.33 -9.89 12.09
CA ARG A 76 -5.33 -10.95 11.83
C ARG A 76 -5.59 -11.16 10.35
N ILE A 77 -5.81 -10.09 9.62
CA ILE A 77 -6.09 -10.07 8.19
C ILE A 77 -5.01 -9.20 7.53
N PRO A 78 -4.32 -9.69 6.49
CA PRO A 78 -3.34 -8.88 5.77
C PRO A 78 -3.95 -7.62 5.18
N ILE A 79 -3.16 -6.53 5.14
CA ILE A 79 -3.60 -5.23 4.62
C ILE A 79 -2.62 -4.71 3.58
N LEU A 80 -3.14 -4.30 2.41
CA LEU A 80 -2.41 -3.51 1.41
C LEU A 80 -2.97 -2.09 1.37
N GLY A 81 -2.17 -1.10 1.76
CA GLY A 81 -2.56 0.32 1.71
C GLY A 81 -1.94 1.03 0.50
N ILE A 82 -2.77 1.73 -0.29
CA ILE A 82 -2.31 2.52 -1.44
C ILE A 82 -2.60 4.01 -1.19
N CYS A 83 -1.60 4.87 -1.31
CA CYS A 83 -1.65 6.32 -1.16
C CYS A 83 -2.31 6.73 0.18
N LEU A 84 -3.59 7.09 0.21
CA LEU A 84 -4.32 7.40 1.45
C LEU A 84 -4.37 6.17 2.40
N GLY A 85 -4.58 4.96 1.86
CA GLY A 85 -4.55 3.73 2.64
C GLY A 85 -3.18 3.45 3.27
N TYR A 86 -2.08 3.78 2.59
CA TYR A 86 -0.74 3.74 3.15
C TYR A 86 -0.56 4.76 4.28
N GLN A 87 -1.01 6.01 4.07
CA GLN A 87 -0.94 7.06 5.09
C GLN A 87 -1.71 6.65 6.36
N ALA A 88 -2.86 6.00 6.18
CA ALA A 88 -3.65 5.45 7.29
C ALA A 88 -2.88 4.38 8.09
N LEU A 89 -2.14 3.50 7.42
CA LEU A 89 -1.27 2.54 8.09
C LEU A 89 -0.17 3.25 8.89
N ILE A 90 0.50 4.25 8.31
CA ILE A 90 1.54 5.02 9.01
C ILE A 90 0.96 5.69 10.27
N GLU A 91 -0.20 6.35 10.19
CA GLU A 91 -0.83 7.01 11.35
C GLU A 91 -1.30 6.00 12.40
N HIS A 92 -1.84 4.85 11.97
CA HIS A 92 -2.27 3.79 12.88
C HIS A 92 -1.13 3.27 13.76
N PHE A 93 0.08 3.13 13.21
CA PHE A 93 1.29 2.75 13.97
C PHE A 93 1.95 3.91 14.73
N GLY A 94 1.30 5.09 14.80
CA GLY A 94 1.78 6.25 15.54
C GLY A 94 2.79 7.11 14.78
N GLY A 95 2.93 6.89 13.47
CA GLY A 95 3.71 7.76 12.59
C GLY A 95 2.99 9.06 12.28
N ARG A 96 3.68 9.97 11.61
CA ARG A 96 3.17 11.29 11.27
C ARG A 96 3.17 11.50 9.77
N VAL A 97 2.02 11.93 9.24
CA VAL A 97 1.84 12.31 7.85
C VAL A 97 1.74 13.84 7.75
N GLU A 98 2.61 14.45 6.93
CA GLU A 98 2.75 15.90 6.84
C GLU A 98 2.71 16.39 5.38
N PRO A 99 2.37 17.66 5.12
CA PRO A 99 2.41 18.24 3.78
C PRO A 99 3.84 18.24 3.20
N CYS A 100 4.09 17.46 2.15
CA CYS A 100 5.38 17.32 1.48
C CYS A 100 5.49 18.09 0.15
N GLY A 101 4.44 18.82 -0.22
CA GLY A 101 4.31 19.55 -1.47
C GLY A 101 3.41 18.84 -2.48
N PRO A 102 2.62 19.61 -3.24
CA PRO A 102 1.72 19.04 -4.24
C PRO A 102 2.53 18.46 -5.40
N GLU A 103 2.22 17.21 -5.74
CA GLU A 103 2.64 16.56 -6.98
C GLU A 103 1.41 15.98 -7.67
N HIS A 104 1.30 16.17 -8.96
CA HIS A 104 0.14 15.75 -9.73
C HIS A 104 0.59 15.03 -11.00
N GLY A 105 0.69 13.71 -10.93
CA GLY A 105 0.99 12.88 -12.11
C GLY A 105 2.42 13.03 -12.61
N THR A 106 3.40 13.02 -11.72
CA THR A 106 4.82 13.00 -12.08
C THR A 106 5.41 11.61 -11.88
N SER A 107 6.27 11.18 -12.81
CA SER A 107 7.12 10.00 -12.59
C SER A 107 8.35 10.43 -11.80
N VAL A 108 8.57 9.81 -10.65
CA VAL A 108 9.75 10.04 -9.79
C VAL A 108 10.49 8.72 -9.58
N GLY A 109 11.81 8.81 -9.36
CA GLY A 109 12.57 7.67 -8.89
C GLY A 109 12.45 7.54 -7.37
N MET A 110 11.97 6.40 -6.87
CA MET A 110 12.13 6.06 -5.47
C MET A 110 13.38 5.21 -5.27
N GLU A 111 14.15 5.46 -4.21
CA GLU A 111 15.36 4.74 -3.88
C GLU A 111 15.05 3.64 -2.86
N LEU A 112 15.45 2.40 -3.17
CA LEU A 112 15.25 1.25 -2.28
C LEU A 112 16.22 1.30 -1.09
N SER A 113 15.70 1.12 0.11
CA SER A 113 16.50 0.82 1.30
C SER A 113 17.11 -0.59 1.21
N CYS A 114 17.99 -0.96 2.16
CA CYS A 114 18.44 -2.35 2.26
C CYS A 114 17.27 -3.31 2.47
N ALA A 115 16.30 -2.96 3.32
CA ALA A 115 15.09 -3.75 3.53
C ALA A 115 14.24 -3.88 2.25
N GLY A 116 14.18 -2.82 1.42
CA GLY A 116 13.49 -2.84 0.13
C GLY A 116 14.13 -3.82 -0.86
N VAL A 117 15.45 -3.86 -0.92
CA VAL A 117 16.19 -4.84 -1.74
C VAL A 117 15.96 -6.27 -1.22
N GLU A 118 16.10 -6.47 0.09
CA GLU A 118 15.93 -7.78 0.75
C GLU A 118 14.51 -8.34 0.63
N SER A 119 13.48 -7.49 0.58
CA SER A 119 12.08 -7.90 0.43
C SER A 119 11.81 -8.69 -0.86
N GLY A 120 12.60 -8.46 -1.90
CA GLY A 120 12.42 -9.06 -3.21
C GLY A 120 11.22 -8.52 -4.01
N LEU A 121 10.36 -7.67 -3.42
CA LEU A 121 9.17 -7.13 -4.08
C LEU A 121 9.51 -6.33 -5.35
N PHE A 122 10.62 -5.60 -5.32
CA PHE A 122 11.05 -4.70 -6.39
C PHE A 122 12.10 -5.30 -7.33
N ARG A 123 12.42 -6.59 -7.16
CA ARG A 123 13.46 -7.26 -7.99
C ARG A 123 13.13 -7.18 -9.48
N GLY A 124 14.09 -6.71 -10.29
CA GLY A 124 13.96 -6.55 -11.73
C GLY A 124 13.16 -5.33 -12.18
N PHE A 125 12.78 -4.44 -11.26
CA PHE A 125 12.14 -3.15 -11.57
C PHE A 125 13.07 -1.97 -11.41
N THR A 126 14.27 -2.20 -10.88
CA THR A 126 15.27 -1.17 -10.61
C THR A 126 15.96 -0.70 -11.88
N THR A 127 16.35 0.55 -11.85
CA THR A 127 17.12 1.25 -12.91
C THR A 127 18.33 1.95 -12.32
N GLY A 128 19.26 2.42 -13.18
CA GLY A 128 20.37 3.27 -12.76
C GLY A 128 21.61 2.55 -12.20
N GLY A 129 21.64 1.22 -12.24
CA GLY A 129 22.82 0.43 -11.87
C GLY A 129 23.94 0.53 -12.90
N ALA A 130 25.20 0.36 -12.45
CA ALA A 130 26.33 0.13 -13.34
C ALA A 130 26.20 -1.24 -14.05
N PRO A 131 26.92 -1.51 -15.14
CA PRO A 131 26.92 -2.83 -15.75
C PRO A 131 27.26 -3.94 -14.73
N GLY A 132 26.30 -4.84 -14.48
CA GLY A 132 26.41 -5.90 -13.46
C GLY A 132 25.85 -5.55 -12.08
N ASP A 133 25.30 -4.35 -11.88
CA ASP A 133 24.57 -3.93 -10.67
C ASP A 133 23.11 -3.67 -11.04
N GLU A 134 22.16 -4.21 -10.28
CA GLU A 134 20.72 -4.04 -10.52
C GLU A 134 20.24 -2.60 -10.27
N GLY A 135 21.05 -1.74 -9.61
CA GLY A 135 20.63 -0.42 -9.16
C GLY A 135 19.61 -0.49 -8.04
N ARG A 136 19.15 0.69 -7.58
CA ARG A 136 18.18 0.78 -6.48
C ARG A 136 17.01 1.70 -6.75
N THR A 137 16.99 2.38 -7.89
CA THR A 137 15.94 3.36 -8.21
C THR A 137 14.80 2.67 -8.99
N VAL A 138 13.57 2.84 -8.53
CA VAL A 138 12.35 2.35 -9.21
C VAL A 138 11.49 3.54 -9.64
N PRO A 139 11.13 3.66 -10.94
CA PRO A 139 10.24 4.74 -11.40
C PRO A 139 8.79 4.47 -10.98
N VAL A 140 8.16 5.46 -10.32
CA VAL A 140 6.79 5.36 -9.80
C VAL A 140 6.01 6.66 -9.99
N ALA A 141 4.69 6.54 -10.06
CA ALA A 141 3.76 7.66 -10.21
C ALA A 141 3.48 8.34 -8.88
N ARG A 142 3.74 9.64 -8.78
CA ARG A 142 3.46 10.44 -7.59
C ARG A 142 2.29 11.39 -7.84
N TYR A 143 1.27 11.31 -6.95
CA TYR A 143 0.07 12.17 -6.99
C TYR A 143 -0.26 12.78 -5.61
N HIS A 144 0.54 12.50 -4.58
CA HIS A 144 0.24 12.88 -3.20
C HIS A 144 0.91 14.19 -2.79
N SER A 145 0.23 14.95 -1.94
CA SER A 145 0.73 16.17 -1.29
C SER A 145 1.12 15.95 0.19
N LEU A 146 0.78 14.79 0.74
CA LEU A 146 1.06 14.38 2.11
C LEU A 146 2.02 13.20 2.09
N GLY A 147 2.88 13.07 3.13
CA GLY A 147 3.81 11.94 3.25
C GLY A 147 4.46 11.87 4.62
N ALA A 148 5.11 10.76 4.91
CA ALA A 148 5.86 10.51 6.13
C ALA A 148 7.36 10.45 5.83
N THR A 149 8.19 11.10 6.65
CA THR A 149 9.66 11.10 6.53
C THR A 149 10.34 10.14 7.49
N SER A 150 9.58 9.53 8.41
CA SER A 150 10.08 8.53 9.35
C SER A 150 9.09 7.39 9.50
N ALA A 151 9.60 6.15 9.55
CA ALA A 151 8.79 4.99 9.84
C ALA A 151 8.53 4.91 11.36
N PRO A 152 7.29 4.65 11.80
CA PRO A 152 6.99 4.39 13.21
C PRO A 152 7.56 3.06 13.68
N ALA A 153 7.57 2.82 14.98
CA ALA A 153 7.99 1.56 15.57
C ALA A 153 7.16 0.38 15.00
N GLY A 154 7.82 -0.73 14.70
CA GLY A 154 7.17 -1.91 14.10
C GLY A 154 6.93 -1.81 12.59
N VAL A 155 7.37 -0.73 11.94
CA VAL A 155 7.27 -0.53 10.48
C VAL A 155 8.65 -0.30 9.88
N ARG A 156 8.96 -0.99 8.80
CA ARG A 156 10.21 -0.86 8.04
C ARG A 156 9.96 -0.07 6.75
N ALA A 157 10.74 0.99 6.54
CA ALA A 157 10.75 1.69 5.25
C ALA A 157 11.48 0.85 4.18
N LEU A 158 10.81 0.59 3.07
CA LEU A 158 11.36 -0.17 1.94
C LEU A 158 11.94 0.74 0.86
N ALA A 159 11.37 1.91 0.65
CA ALA A 159 11.82 2.87 -0.34
C ALA A 159 11.46 4.30 0.08
N SER A 160 12.22 5.28 -0.43
CA SER A 160 11.95 6.70 -0.21
C SER A 160 12.25 7.53 -1.46
N THR A 161 11.78 8.79 -1.46
CA THR A 161 12.10 9.78 -2.49
C THR A 161 12.36 11.14 -1.85
N PRO A 162 13.37 11.91 -2.31
CA PRO A 162 13.65 13.23 -1.77
C PRO A 162 12.50 14.20 -2.06
N THR A 163 12.14 15.00 -1.06
CA THR A 163 11.15 16.06 -1.14
C THR A 163 11.63 17.30 -0.42
N ARG A 164 10.84 18.37 -0.43
CA ARG A 164 11.17 19.60 0.32
C ARG A 164 11.20 19.45 1.85
N ILE A 165 10.54 18.39 2.39
CA ILE A 165 10.53 18.14 3.84
C ILE A 165 11.51 17.04 4.28
N GLY A 166 12.29 16.50 3.35
CA GLY A 166 13.20 15.38 3.53
C GLY A 166 12.80 14.18 2.67
N ASP A 167 13.38 13.02 2.94
CA ASP A 167 13.10 11.79 2.21
C ASP A 167 11.75 11.22 2.67
N VAL A 168 10.74 11.33 1.80
CA VAL A 168 9.42 10.75 2.06
C VAL A 168 9.43 9.26 1.74
N ILE A 169 8.92 8.46 2.67
CA ILE A 169 8.81 7.01 2.52
C ILE A 169 7.75 6.70 1.46
N MET A 170 8.13 5.95 0.44
CA MET A 170 7.29 5.58 -0.69
C MET A 170 6.75 4.16 -0.61
N ALA A 171 7.40 3.28 0.16
CA ALA A 171 6.93 1.95 0.45
C ALA A 171 7.38 1.54 1.86
N ALA A 172 6.51 0.88 2.59
CA ALA A 172 6.79 0.39 3.93
C ALA A 172 6.02 -0.90 4.23
N GLU A 173 6.55 -1.71 5.14
CA GLU A 173 5.97 -2.97 5.59
C GLU A 173 6.07 -3.08 7.10
N THR A 174 5.07 -3.67 7.76
CA THR A 174 5.16 -4.02 9.18
C THR A 174 6.15 -5.15 9.40
N GLU A 175 6.75 -5.22 10.60
CA GLU A 175 7.77 -6.25 10.92
C GLU A 175 7.21 -7.68 10.87
N ASP A 176 5.93 -7.87 11.15
CA ASP A 176 5.22 -9.14 11.01
C ASP A 176 4.89 -9.49 9.54
N GLY A 177 5.03 -8.52 8.62
CA GLY A 177 4.71 -8.65 7.21
C GLY A 177 3.21 -8.71 6.91
N MET A 178 2.34 -8.40 7.89
CA MET A 178 0.89 -8.45 7.72
C MET A 178 0.30 -7.17 7.11
N SER A 179 1.06 -6.07 7.08
CA SER A 179 0.63 -4.85 6.41
C SER A 179 1.75 -4.31 5.52
N LEU A 180 1.39 -3.99 4.29
CA LEU A 180 2.27 -3.40 3.28
C LEU A 180 1.62 -2.14 2.73
N GLY A 181 2.38 -1.07 2.60
CA GLY A 181 1.86 0.20 2.09
C GLY A 181 2.73 0.78 0.98
N LEU A 182 2.07 1.33 -0.04
CA LEU A 182 2.65 2.04 -1.17
C LEU A 182 2.10 3.47 -1.20
N GLN A 183 2.97 4.48 -1.09
CA GLN A 183 2.56 5.89 -1.15
C GLN A 183 2.25 6.34 -2.57
N PHE A 184 2.82 5.70 -3.57
CA PHE A 184 2.60 5.96 -4.98
C PHE A 184 1.41 5.16 -5.54
N HIS A 185 1.08 5.41 -6.81
CA HIS A 185 -0.03 4.79 -7.51
C HIS A 185 0.46 3.67 -8.45
N PRO A 186 0.40 2.40 -8.03
CA PRO A 186 0.83 1.27 -8.87
C PRO A 186 -0.12 1.03 -10.05
N GLU A 187 -1.38 1.48 -9.99
CA GLU A 187 -2.37 1.40 -11.06
C GLU A 187 -2.14 2.43 -12.18
N SER A 188 -1.26 3.41 -11.95
CA SER A 188 -0.98 4.46 -12.91
C SER A 188 -0.06 3.97 -14.04
N ILE A 189 -0.32 4.42 -15.27
CA ILE A 189 0.54 4.20 -16.43
C ILE A 189 1.96 4.76 -16.22
N LEU A 190 2.15 5.71 -15.30
CA LEU A 190 3.45 6.27 -14.93
C LEU A 190 4.23 5.40 -13.96
N THR A 191 3.66 4.25 -13.54
CA THR A 191 4.36 3.20 -12.79
C THR A 191 4.48 1.96 -13.69
N PRO A 192 5.53 1.85 -14.53
CA PRO A 192 5.59 0.79 -15.55
C PRO A 192 5.58 -0.63 -14.98
N CYS A 193 6.10 -0.81 -13.77
CA CYS A 193 6.10 -2.11 -13.07
C CYS A 193 4.82 -2.38 -12.25
N GLY A 194 3.87 -1.44 -12.26
CA GLY A 194 2.74 -1.41 -11.33
C GLY A 194 1.92 -2.71 -11.24
N PRO A 195 1.44 -3.28 -12.37
CA PRO A 195 0.66 -4.51 -12.33
C PRO A 195 1.42 -5.70 -11.71
N LEU A 196 2.68 -5.92 -12.12
CA LEU A 196 3.51 -6.99 -11.56
C LEU A 196 3.89 -6.74 -10.09
N LEU A 197 4.05 -5.48 -9.71
CA LEU A 197 4.31 -5.12 -8.31
C LEU A 197 3.07 -5.41 -7.45
N LEU A 198 1.87 -5.07 -7.92
CA LEU A 198 0.61 -5.41 -7.23
C LEU A 198 0.45 -6.92 -7.06
N GLU A 199 0.71 -7.71 -8.10
CA GLU A 199 0.70 -9.18 -8.03
C GLU A 199 1.63 -9.69 -6.91
N ARG A 200 2.86 -9.18 -6.86
CA ARG A 200 3.84 -9.55 -5.83
C ARG A 200 3.39 -9.14 -4.43
N CYS A 201 2.85 -7.93 -4.27
CA CYS A 201 2.34 -7.45 -2.99
C CYS A 201 1.19 -8.33 -2.49
N VAL A 202 0.23 -8.64 -3.35
CA VAL A 202 -0.91 -9.50 -2.99
C VAL A 202 -0.45 -10.91 -2.66
N THR A 203 0.40 -11.52 -3.51
CA THR A 203 0.94 -12.88 -3.27
C THR A 203 1.71 -12.94 -1.95
N HIS A 204 2.54 -11.93 -1.67
CA HIS A 204 3.30 -11.83 -0.43
C HIS A 204 2.38 -11.77 0.79
N LEU A 205 1.36 -10.89 0.77
CA LEU A 205 0.43 -10.70 1.88
C LEU A 205 -0.45 -11.93 2.12
N LEU A 206 -0.98 -12.56 1.06
CA LEU A 206 -1.77 -13.80 1.18
C LEU A 206 -0.94 -14.94 1.78
N ALA A 207 0.34 -15.06 1.41
CA ALA A 207 1.23 -16.05 2.02
C ALA A 207 1.46 -15.80 3.51
N LYS A 208 1.55 -14.53 3.93
CA LYS A 208 1.66 -14.15 5.36
C LYS A 208 0.38 -14.47 6.13
N GLY A 209 -0.80 -14.14 5.58
CA GLY A 209 -2.10 -14.46 6.19
C GLY A 209 -2.27 -15.97 6.41
N ALA A 210 -1.92 -16.80 5.42
CA ALA A 210 -2.00 -18.25 5.53
C ALA A 210 -1.13 -18.82 6.66
N THR A 211 0.03 -18.22 6.92
CA THR A 211 0.93 -18.66 8.01
C THR A 211 0.48 -18.18 9.39
N HIS A 212 -0.23 -17.05 9.48
CA HIS A 212 -0.77 -16.52 10.75
C HIS A 212 -2.03 -17.26 11.20
N GLY A 213 -2.89 -17.67 10.28
CA GLY A 213 -4.14 -18.42 10.58
C GLY A 213 -3.91 -19.85 11.07
N GLN A 214 -2.66 -20.35 11.09
CA GLN A 214 -2.30 -21.69 11.57
C GLN A 214 -1.73 -21.69 13.02
N ARG A 215 -1.71 -20.54 13.67
CA ARG A 215 -1.28 -20.40 15.08
C ARG A 215 -2.46 -20.05 15.95
#